data_34fc8129499781dbaa6190c6af03cb44
#
_entry.id   34fc8129499781dbaa6190c6af03cb44
#
_cell.length_a   1.000
_cell.length_b   1.000
_cell.length_c   1.000
_cell.angle_alpha   90.00
_cell.angle_beta   90.00
_cell.angle_gamma   90.00
#
_symmetry.space_group_name_H-M   'P 1'
#
loop_
_entity.id
_entity.type
_entity.pdbx_description
1 polymer ?
#
loop_
_entity_poly.entity_id
_entity_poly.type
_entity_poly.pdbx_seq_one_letter_code
_entity_poly.pdbx_strand_id
1 'polypeptide(L)'
;MRDKDNQHSRLYYIILTIVIIAICVVVVILFNTLKTNRSHSTDRYADFTELKKDTIKNKDWRIKTKHRKNKDILVTAIHGGGIEPGTTEIARRISNVGKYNFYTFEGLRKSNNDQLHVTSTHFNEPILDKLLKNTKETLSIHGFSGDDPIVYIGGKDKEMS
;
A
#
# COMPACT_ATOMS: atom_id res chain seq x y z
N MET A 1 -8.95 -30.64 58.48
CA MET A 1 -9.79 -30.37 57.30
C MET A 1 -9.57 -28.99 56.68
N ARG A 2 -9.36 -27.94 57.48
CA ARG A 2 -9.16 -26.56 57.04
C ARG A 2 -7.86 -26.29 56.21
N ASP A 3 -6.82 -27.10 56.34
CA ASP A 3 -5.51 -26.89 55.73
C ASP A 3 -5.47 -27.33 54.24
N LYS A 4 -6.23 -28.36 53.87
CA LYS A 4 -6.32 -28.85 52.49
C LYS A 4 -7.09 -27.87 51.59
N ASP A 5 -8.12 -27.21 52.09
CA ASP A 5 -8.89 -26.23 51.34
C ASP A 5 -8.05 -24.97 51.00
N ASN A 6 -7.18 -24.58 51.93
CA ASN A 6 -6.27 -23.43 51.72
C ASN A 6 -5.15 -23.75 50.70
N GLN A 7 -4.73 -25.01 50.65
CA GLN A 7 -3.72 -25.45 49.67
C GLN A 7 -4.28 -25.52 48.24
N HIS A 8 -5.51 -26.00 48.06
CA HIS A 8 -6.20 -26.04 46.78
C HIS A 8 -6.49 -24.63 46.25
N SER A 9 -6.90 -23.70 47.09
CA SER A 9 -7.14 -22.33 46.68
C SER A 9 -5.84 -21.62 46.26
N ARG A 10 -4.73 -21.81 46.95
CA ARG A 10 -3.40 -21.27 46.58
C ARG A 10 -2.94 -21.84 45.24
N LEU A 11 -3.06 -23.14 45.03
CA LEU A 11 -2.71 -23.78 43.75
C LEU A 11 -3.56 -23.24 42.60
N TYR A 12 -4.85 -23.05 42.81
CA TYR A 12 -5.76 -22.45 41.81
C TYR A 12 -5.31 -21.04 41.42
N TYR A 13 -4.98 -20.16 42.38
CA TYR A 13 -4.52 -18.81 42.08
C TYR A 13 -3.16 -18.80 41.39
N ILE A 14 -2.25 -19.71 41.72
CA ILE A 14 -0.96 -19.86 41.02
C ILE A 14 -1.20 -20.25 39.54
N ILE A 15 -2.04 -21.26 39.30
CA ILE A 15 -2.35 -21.69 37.93
C ILE A 15 -3.03 -20.54 37.14
N LEU A 16 -4.00 -19.87 37.75
CA LEU A 16 -4.67 -18.73 37.12
C LEU A 16 -3.70 -17.62 36.74
N THR A 17 -2.77 -17.29 37.63
CA THR A 17 -1.72 -16.26 37.35
C THR A 17 -0.82 -16.70 36.21
N ILE A 18 -0.40 -17.96 36.15
CA ILE A 18 0.44 -18.46 35.04
C ILE A 18 -0.33 -18.40 33.71
N VAL A 19 -1.60 -18.74 33.70
CA VAL A 19 -2.44 -18.66 32.48
C VAL A 19 -2.59 -17.23 32.00
N ILE A 20 -2.83 -16.29 32.93
CA ILE A 20 -2.92 -14.86 32.58
C ILE A 20 -1.60 -14.35 31.97
N ILE A 21 -0.46 -14.69 32.59
CA ILE A 21 0.86 -14.31 32.07
C ILE A 21 1.08 -14.90 30.67
N ALA A 22 0.74 -16.18 30.47
CA ALA A 22 0.87 -16.82 29.15
C ALA A 22 0.01 -16.12 28.08
N ILE A 23 -1.22 -15.74 28.39
CA ILE A 23 -2.10 -14.98 27.48
C ILE A 23 -1.48 -13.61 27.17
N CYS A 24 -0.99 -12.89 28.16
CA CYS A 24 -0.33 -11.61 27.97
C CYS A 24 0.89 -11.73 27.04
N VAL A 25 1.72 -12.74 27.22
CA VAL A 25 2.88 -13.01 26.37
C VAL A 25 2.44 -13.28 24.91
N VAL A 26 1.42 -14.13 24.72
CA VAL A 26 0.89 -14.39 23.38
C VAL A 26 0.35 -13.13 22.72
N VAL A 27 -0.39 -12.29 23.44
CA VAL A 27 -0.90 -11.01 22.94
C VAL A 27 0.24 -10.07 22.55
N VAL A 28 1.29 -9.97 23.36
CA VAL A 28 2.47 -9.16 23.05
C VAL A 28 3.21 -9.69 21.80
N ILE A 29 3.37 -11.03 21.69
CA ILE A 29 3.98 -11.64 20.50
C ILE A 29 3.13 -11.35 19.25
N LEU A 30 1.81 -11.54 19.32
CA LEU A 30 0.90 -11.25 18.21
C LEU A 30 0.95 -9.76 17.82
N PHE A 31 0.96 -8.87 18.80
CA PHE A 31 1.09 -7.43 18.54
C PHE A 31 2.41 -7.07 17.88
N ASN A 32 3.50 -7.67 18.33
CA ASN A 32 4.83 -7.46 17.72
C ASN A 32 4.92 -8.09 16.33
N THR A 33 4.35 -9.27 16.08
CA THR A 33 4.32 -9.88 14.75
C THR A 33 3.46 -9.08 13.76
N LEU A 34 2.33 -8.54 14.20
CA LEU A 34 1.51 -7.63 13.41
C LEU A 34 2.26 -6.31 13.10
N LYS A 35 3.09 -5.84 14.02
CA LYS A 35 3.92 -4.63 13.84
C LYS A 35 5.12 -4.88 12.93
N THR A 36 5.73 -6.06 12.94
CA THR A 36 6.86 -6.43 12.06
C THR A 36 6.44 -6.80 10.65
N ASN A 37 5.18 -7.22 10.44
CA ASN A 37 4.58 -7.38 9.10
C ASN A 37 4.20 -6.04 8.45
N ARG A 38 4.34 -4.90 9.10
CA ARG A 38 4.48 -3.63 8.41
C ARG A 38 5.80 -3.69 7.66
N SER A 39 5.72 -3.96 6.37
CA SER A 39 6.80 -3.87 5.40
C SER A 39 7.78 -2.76 5.80
N HIS A 40 9.08 -3.00 5.65
CA HIS A 40 10.15 -1.99 5.68
C HIS A 40 9.98 -0.99 4.52
N SER A 41 8.81 -0.38 4.40
CA SER A 41 8.60 0.76 3.55
C SER A 41 9.21 1.96 4.28
N THR A 42 10.15 2.62 3.66
CA THR A 42 10.66 3.94 4.08
C THR A 42 9.60 5.01 3.88
N ASP A 43 8.39 4.64 3.46
CA ASP A 43 7.28 5.54 3.20
C ASP A 43 6.84 6.26 4.47
N ARG A 44 6.57 7.54 4.32
CA ARG A 44 6.05 8.38 5.40
C ARG A 44 4.67 7.92 5.87
N TYR A 45 3.84 7.41 4.96
CA TYR A 45 2.47 6.96 5.21
C TYR A 45 2.35 5.45 4.96
N ALA A 46 1.64 4.78 5.85
CA ALA A 46 1.42 3.34 5.73
C ALA A 46 0.49 2.98 4.55
N ASP A 47 -0.45 3.87 4.21
CA ASP A 47 -1.40 3.70 3.11
C ASP A 47 -1.95 5.06 2.62
N PHE A 48 -2.77 5.05 1.55
CA PHE A 48 -3.39 6.26 1.02
C PHE A 48 -4.38 6.89 2.02
N THR A 49 -5.03 6.10 2.86
CA THR A 49 -5.98 6.61 3.86
C THR A 49 -5.27 7.50 4.87
N GLU A 50 -4.07 7.10 5.32
CA GLU A 50 -3.23 7.88 6.21
C GLU A 50 -2.70 9.14 5.50
N LEU A 51 -2.16 8.99 4.29
CA LEU A 51 -1.71 10.12 3.46
C LEU A 51 -2.79 11.20 3.31
N LYS A 52 -4.02 10.79 3.01
CA LYS A 52 -5.15 11.70 2.81
C LYS A 52 -5.52 12.51 4.06
N LYS A 53 -5.27 11.99 5.27
CA LYS A 53 -5.56 12.71 6.53
C LYS A 53 -4.61 13.89 6.73
N ASP A 54 -3.34 13.74 6.33
CA ASP A 54 -2.27 14.69 6.60
C ASP A 54 -2.00 15.65 5.42
N THR A 55 -2.69 15.47 4.29
CA THR A 55 -2.38 16.18 3.05
C THR A 55 -3.64 16.74 2.38
N ILE A 56 -3.47 17.73 1.51
CA ILE A 56 -4.57 18.47 0.90
C ILE A 56 -4.64 18.14 -0.60
N LYS A 57 -5.77 17.56 -1.01
CA LYS A 57 -6.07 17.31 -2.43
C LYS A 57 -6.03 18.62 -3.22
N ASN A 58 -5.51 18.56 -4.45
CA ASN A 58 -5.31 19.67 -5.38
C ASN A 58 -4.27 20.73 -4.93
N LYS A 59 -3.65 20.55 -3.77
CA LYS A 59 -2.51 21.32 -3.28
C LYS A 59 -1.26 20.44 -3.21
N ASP A 60 -1.34 19.34 -2.47
CA ASP A 60 -0.22 18.42 -2.30
C ASP A 60 -0.21 17.33 -3.39
N TRP A 61 -1.40 16.90 -3.81
CA TRP A 61 -1.59 15.83 -4.79
C TRP A 61 -2.92 15.97 -5.53
N ARG A 62 -3.03 15.27 -6.65
CA ARG A 62 -4.28 15.11 -7.38
C ARG A 62 -4.38 13.75 -8.04
N ILE A 63 -5.61 13.37 -8.39
CA ILE A 63 -5.91 12.18 -9.17
C ILE A 63 -6.46 12.61 -10.53
N LYS A 64 -6.01 11.97 -11.60
CA LYS A 64 -6.61 12.07 -12.93
C LYS A 64 -6.97 10.70 -13.44
N THR A 65 -8.13 10.60 -14.07
CA THR A 65 -8.61 9.38 -14.72
C THR A 65 -9.08 9.68 -16.13
N LYS A 66 -9.02 8.67 -16.98
CA LYS A 66 -9.64 8.70 -18.30
C LYS A 66 -10.28 7.36 -18.57
N HIS A 67 -11.60 7.38 -18.76
CA HIS A 67 -12.36 6.19 -19.11
C HIS A 67 -12.43 6.03 -20.63
N ARG A 68 -12.28 4.81 -21.09
CA ARG A 68 -12.36 4.42 -22.50
C ARG A 68 -13.43 3.35 -22.71
N LYS A 69 -13.78 3.10 -23.97
CA LYS A 69 -14.75 2.03 -24.32
C LYS A 69 -14.19 0.65 -23.96
N ASN A 70 -12.92 0.40 -24.29
CA ASN A 70 -12.21 -0.79 -23.83
C ASN A 70 -11.84 -0.62 -22.35
N LYS A 71 -12.51 -1.40 -21.50
CA LYS A 71 -12.31 -1.40 -20.05
C LYS A 71 -11.37 -2.49 -19.58
N ASP A 72 -10.94 -3.36 -20.46
CA ASP A 72 -10.17 -4.55 -20.10
C ASP A 72 -8.76 -4.20 -19.62
N ILE A 73 -8.18 -3.13 -20.17
CA ILE A 73 -6.83 -2.70 -19.82
C ILE A 73 -6.85 -1.36 -19.10
N LEU A 74 -6.11 -1.27 -17.99
CA LEU A 74 -5.86 -0.07 -17.23
C LEU A 74 -4.36 0.25 -17.21
N VAL A 75 -4.00 1.46 -17.62
CA VAL A 75 -2.63 1.96 -17.47
C VAL A 75 -2.59 2.91 -16.28
N THR A 76 -1.68 2.65 -15.33
CA THR A 76 -1.60 3.42 -14.09
C THR A 76 -0.22 4.03 -13.88
N ALA A 77 -0.18 5.18 -13.21
CA ALA A 77 0.99 5.76 -12.58
C ALA A 77 0.60 6.24 -11.17
N ILE A 78 0.76 5.36 -10.20
CA ILE A 78 0.36 5.64 -8.81
C ILE A 78 1.37 6.53 -8.08
N HIS A 79 2.54 6.75 -8.65
CA HIS A 79 3.59 7.64 -8.15
C HIS A 79 3.87 8.79 -9.14
N GLY A 80 2.84 9.30 -9.80
CA GLY A 80 2.96 10.31 -10.84
C GLY A 80 3.36 11.71 -10.33
N GLY A 81 3.50 12.63 -11.29
CA GLY A 81 3.89 14.00 -11.01
C GLY A 81 5.32 14.11 -10.46
N GLY A 82 5.49 14.77 -9.33
CA GLY A 82 6.80 14.94 -8.71
C GLY A 82 7.27 13.78 -7.82
N ILE A 83 6.48 12.71 -7.67
CA ILE A 83 6.87 11.52 -6.87
C ILE A 83 7.93 10.72 -7.65
N GLU A 84 7.57 10.24 -8.84
CA GLU A 84 8.45 9.60 -9.82
C GLU A 84 8.26 10.34 -11.15
N PRO A 85 9.08 11.36 -11.44
CA PRO A 85 8.89 12.22 -12.61
C PRO A 85 8.91 11.47 -13.94
N GLY A 86 7.97 11.81 -14.84
CA GLY A 86 7.83 11.18 -16.16
C GLY A 86 6.83 10.01 -16.22
N THR A 87 6.52 9.38 -15.11
CA THR A 87 5.63 8.19 -15.08
C THR A 87 4.21 8.52 -15.53
N THR A 88 3.65 9.66 -15.10
CA THR A 88 2.34 10.14 -15.58
C THR A 88 2.31 10.33 -17.10
N GLU A 89 3.33 10.94 -17.65
CA GLU A 89 3.44 11.25 -19.09
C GLU A 89 3.51 9.97 -19.92
N ILE A 90 4.32 9.00 -19.49
CA ILE A 90 4.46 7.69 -20.12
C ILE A 90 3.14 6.94 -20.06
N ALA A 91 2.55 6.79 -18.86
CA ALA A 91 1.28 6.09 -18.67
C ALA A 91 0.16 6.72 -19.53
N ARG A 92 0.07 8.04 -19.55
CA ARG A 92 -0.90 8.77 -20.38
C ARG A 92 -0.67 8.55 -21.87
N ARG A 93 0.58 8.52 -22.32
CA ARG A 93 0.92 8.28 -23.72
C ARG A 93 0.50 6.88 -24.14
N ILE A 94 0.84 5.85 -23.38
CA ILE A 94 0.45 4.46 -23.61
C ILE A 94 -1.08 4.34 -23.66
N SER A 95 -1.78 4.87 -22.64
CA SER A 95 -3.24 4.87 -22.60
C SER A 95 -3.87 5.55 -23.83
N ASN A 96 -3.30 6.65 -24.31
CA ASN A 96 -3.85 7.35 -25.46
C ASN A 96 -3.67 6.58 -26.77
N VAL A 97 -2.50 5.97 -26.98
CA VAL A 97 -2.19 5.15 -28.16
C VAL A 97 -3.04 3.90 -28.19
N GLY A 98 -3.08 3.14 -27.09
CA GLY A 98 -3.83 1.90 -26.98
C GLY A 98 -5.33 2.08 -26.72
N LYS A 99 -5.80 3.33 -26.52
CA LYS A 99 -7.19 3.65 -26.13
C LYS A 99 -7.64 2.90 -24.88
N TYR A 100 -6.71 2.74 -23.91
CA TYR A 100 -6.92 2.07 -22.63
C TYR A 100 -7.44 3.02 -21.55
N ASN A 101 -8.01 2.49 -20.48
CA ASN A 101 -8.30 3.27 -19.28
C ASN A 101 -7.00 3.81 -18.68
N PHE A 102 -7.11 4.94 -18.02
CA PHE A 102 -5.96 5.61 -17.42
C PHE A 102 -6.29 6.06 -16.00
N TYR A 103 -5.31 5.92 -15.13
CA TYR A 103 -5.30 6.47 -13.78
C TYR A 103 -3.91 7.01 -13.44
N THR A 104 -3.85 8.15 -12.76
CA THR A 104 -2.62 8.63 -12.12
C THR A 104 -2.93 9.33 -10.81
N PHE A 105 -2.07 9.09 -9.83
CA PHE A 105 -1.93 9.89 -8.62
C PHE A 105 -0.67 10.74 -8.77
N GLU A 106 -0.80 12.05 -8.73
CA GLU A 106 0.27 12.99 -9.01
C GLU A 106 0.63 13.80 -7.77
N GLY A 107 1.90 13.78 -7.35
CA GLY A 107 2.45 14.76 -6.40
C GLY A 107 2.59 16.13 -7.05
N LEU A 108 2.11 17.17 -6.35
CA LEU A 108 2.04 18.55 -6.86
C LEU A 108 2.93 19.52 -6.09
N ARG A 109 3.61 19.10 -5.05
CA ARG A 109 4.48 19.95 -4.24
C ARG A 109 5.65 20.45 -5.05
N LYS A 110 6.18 21.62 -4.72
CA LYS A 110 7.41 22.14 -5.31
C LYS A 110 8.65 21.30 -4.96
N SER A 111 8.62 20.62 -3.80
CA SER A 111 9.66 19.75 -3.26
C SER A 111 9.06 18.70 -2.33
N ASN A 112 9.84 17.68 -1.96
CA ASN A 112 9.46 16.62 -1.02
C ASN A 112 8.20 15.84 -1.48
N ASN A 113 8.05 15.62 -2.78
CA ASN A 113 7.00 14.76 -3.30
C ASN A 113 7.25 13.28 -2.99
N ASP A 114 8.49 12.88 -2.75
CA ASP A 114 8.90 11.57 -2.24
C ASP A 114 8.14 11.18 -0.96
N GLN A 115 7.81 12.15 -0.11
CA GLN A 115 6.99 11.94 1.08
C GLN A 115 5.53 11.55 0.78
N LEU A 116 5.07 11.71 -0.47
CA LEU A 116 3.74 11.27 -0.93
C LEU A 116 3.77 9.86 -1.52
N HIS A 117 4.94 9.23 -1.54
CA HIS A 117 5.09 7.85 -1.96
C HIS A 117 4.38 6.92 -0.95
N VAL A 118 3.62 5.96 -1.47
CA VAL A 118 3.01 4.87 -0.73
C VAL A 118 3.25 3.59 -1.52
N THR A 119 3.88 2.60 -0.90
CA THR A 119 4.15 1.31 -1.53
C THR A 119 2.90 0.76 -2.23
N SER A 120 3.06 0.28 -3.47
CA SER A 120 1.96 -0.09 -4.37
C SER A 120 0.95 -1.06 -3.77
N THR A 121 1.42 -2.01 -2.95
CA THR A 121 0.57 -3.00 -2.27
C THR A 121 -0.26 -2.41 -1.13
N HIS A 122 0.07 -1.20 -0.69
CA HIS A 122 -0.62 -0.49 0.39
C HIS A 122 -1.42 0.72 -0.12
N PHE A 123 -1.38 0.99 -1.43
CA PHE A 123 -2.04 2.13 -2.04
C PHE A 123 -3.54 1.85 -2.24
N ASN A 124 -4.34 2.08 -1.20
CA ASN A 124 -5.77 1.78 -1.09
C ASN A 124 -6.67 2.97 -1.53
N GLU A 125 -6.40 3.57 -2.68
CA GLU A 125 -7.18 4.71 -3.17
C GLU A 125 -8.48 4.23 -3.83
N PRO A 126 -9.66 4.71 -3.36
CA PRO A 126 -10.96 4.14 -3.73
C PRO A 126 -11.31 4.19 -5.22
N ILE A 127 -10.82 5.20 -5.96
CA ILE A 127 -11.08 5.32 -7.41
C ILE A 127 -10.27 4.26 -8.16
N LEU A 128 -9.00 4.08 -7.77
CA LEU A 128 -8.15 3.04 -8.33
C LEU A 128 -8.73 1.66 -8.05
N ASP A 129 -9.11 1.39 -6.81
CA ASP A 129 -9.71 0.10 -6.41
C ASP A 129 -10.95 -0.23 -7.24
N LYS A 130 -11.80 0.78 -7.50
CA LYS A 130 -12.99 0.61 -8.36
C LYS A 130 -12.61 0.32 -9.81
N LEU A 131 -11.56 0.95 -10.34
CA LEU A 131 -11.09 0.70 -11.70
C LEU A 131 -10.51 -0.71 -11.83
N LEU A 132 -9.67 -1.13 -10.89
CA LEU A 132 -9.04 -2.45 -10.87
C LEU A 132 -10.08 -3.59 -10.85
N LYS A 133 -11.17 -3.47 -10.09
CA LYS A 133 -12.26 -4.46 -10.05
C LYS A 133 -12.93 -4.71 -11.39
N ASN A 134 -12.86 -3.77 -12.32
CA ASN A 134 -13.50 -3.83 -13.64
C ASN A 134 -12.48 -4.00 -14.78
N THR A 135 -11.26 -4.33 -14.47
CA THR A 135 -10.12 -4.42 -15.40
C THR A 135 -9.60 -5.86 -15.39
N LYS A 136 -9.22 -6.39 -16.54
CA LYS A 136 -8.60 -7.72 -16.67
C LYS A 136 -7.10 -7.64 -16.50
N GLU A 137 -6.48 -6.60 -17.09
CA GLU A 137 -5.04 -6.41 -17.15
C GLU A 137 -4.68 -5.00 -16.70
N THR A 138 -3.58 -4.88 -15.96
CA THR A 138 -3.10 -3.59 -15.48
C THR A 138 -1.62 -3.44 -15.80
N LEU A 139 -1.29 -2.36 -16.52
CA LEU A 139 0.08 -1.91 -16.72
C LEU A 139 0.37 -0.77 -15.74
N SER A 140 1.26 -1.02 -14.79
CA SER A 140 1.69 -0.01 -13.82
C SER A 140 3.07 0.55 -14.20
N ILE A 141 3.15 1.86 -14.34
CA ILE A 141 4.37 2.59 -14.69
C ILE A 141 4.99 3.12 -13.39
N HIS A 142 6.24 2.74 -13.16
CA HIS A 142 7.07 3.18 -12.04
C HIS A 142 8.38 3.79 -12.54
N GLY A 143 8.92 4.71 -11.78
CA GLY A 143 10.29 5.18 -11.91
C GLY A 143 11.21 4.43 -10.94
N PHE A 144 12.47 4.37 -11.28
CA PHE A 144 13.52 3.93 -10.36
C PHE A 144 14.76 4.81 -10.55
N SER A 145 15.61 4.84 -9.53
CA SER A 145 16.86 5.60 -9.57
C SER A 145 17.94 4.80 -10.29
N GLY A 146 18.67 5.45 -11.20
CA GLY A 146 19.78 4.86 -11.95
C GLY A 146 20.28 5.82 -13.00
N ASP A 147 21.53 5.65 -13.43
CA ASP A 147 22.18 6.50 -14.44
C ASP A 147 22.04 5.91 -15.86
N ASP A 148 21.69 4.65 -15.97
CA ASP A 148 21.55 3.96 -17.26
C ASP A 148 20.12 4.08 -17.80
N PRO A 149 19.94 4.24 -19.14
CA PRO A 149 18.63 4.27 -19.78
C PRO A 149 18.06 2.86 -19.93
N ILE A 150 17.62 2.26 -18.82
CA ILE A 150 17.12 0.88 -18.75
C ILE A 150 15.63 0.90 -18.43
N VAL A 151 14.88 -0.01 -19.04
CA VAL A 151 13.49 -0.34 -18.71
C VAL A 151 13.43 -1.75 -18.16
N TYR A 152 12.89 -1.92 -16.98
CA TYR A 152 12.59 -3.22 -16.42
C TYR A 152 11.12 -3.57 -16.68
N ILE A 153 10.88 -4.75 -17.24
CA ILE A 153 9.55 -5.29 -17.45
C ILE A 153 9.40 -6.51 -16.55
N GLY A 154 8.32 -6.60 -15.81
CA GLY A 154 8.06 -7.71 -14.92
C GLY A 154 6.62 -7.76 -14.48
N GLY A 155 6.22 -8.82 -13.85
CA GLY A 155 4.86 -9.03 -13.37
C GLY A 155 4.48 -10.50 -13.28
N LYS A 156 3.19 -10.74 -13.06
CA LYS A 156 2.63 -12.09 -13.04
C LYS A 156 2.21 -12.59 -14.42
N ASP A 157 2.05 -11.68 -15.37
CA ASP A 157 1.72 -11.99 -16.74
C ASP A 157 2.99 -12.34 -17.51
N LYS A 158 3.12 -13.63 -17.87
CA LYS A 158 4.29 -14.16 -18.56
C LYS A 158 4.27 -13.91 -20.07
N GLU A 159 3.13 -13.49 -20.63
CA GLU A 159 3.01 -13.17 -22.05
C GLU A 159 3.44 -11.71 -22.33
N MET A 160 3.32 -10.83 -21.32
CA MET A 160 3.72 -9.44 -21.43
C MET A 160 5.12 -9.13 -20.87
N SER A 161 5.78 -10.07 -20.22
CA SER A 161 7.10 -9.85 -19.60
C SER A 161 8.26 -10.43 -20.41
#